data_aafa76f38743462238f90824c443cd0c
#
_entry.id   aafa76f38743462238f90824c443cd0c
#
_cell.length_a   1.000
_cell.length_b   1.000
_cell.length_c   1.000
_cell.angle_alpha   90.00
_cell.angle_beta   90.00
_cell.angle_gamma   90.00
#
_symmetry.space_group_name_H-M   'P 1'
#
loop_
_entity.id
_entity.type
_entity.pdbx_description
1 polymer ?
#
loop_
_entity_poly.entity_id
_entity_poly.type
_entity_poly.pdbx_seq_one_letter_code
_entity_poly.pdbx_strand_id
1 'polypeptide(L)' 'MRYTYEVKPVEGESKTLYAMSYKKFLRTLPTEFKEGETVQVSYKNKKNHDLVKFVKIKARAD' A
#
# COMPACT_ATOMS: atom_id res chain seq x y z
N MET A 1 -7.81 -15.23 2.52
CA MET A 1 -7.50 -14.36 3.66
C MET A 1 -7.00 -13.00 3.16
N ARG A 2 -7.60 -11.93 3.64
CA ARG A 2 -7.21 -10.58 3.22
C ARG A 2 -6.25 -9.97 4.24
N TYR A 3 -5.28 -9.24 3.73
CA TYR A 3 -4.37 -8.48 4.58
C TYR A 3 -4.81 -7.02 4.59
N THR A 4 -4.62 -6.37 5.71
CA THR A 4 -4.94 -4.96 5.87
C THR A 4 -3.68 -4.14 5.71
N TYR A 5 -3.75 -3.12 4.86
CA TYR A 5 -2.63 -2.22 4.61
C TYR A 5 -3.07 -0.80 4.91
N GLU A 6 -2.34 -0.13 5.77
CA GLU A 6 -2.57 1.28 6.05
C GLU A 6 -1.59 2.09 5.22
N VAL A 7 -2.12 2.94 4.35
CA VAL A 7 -1.31 3.72 3.42
C VAL A 7 -1.41 5.19 3.80
N LYS A 8 -0.26 5.79 4.08
CA LYS A 8 -0.19 7.19 4.44
C LYS A 8 0.59 7.95 3.36
N PRO A 9 -0.07 8.80 2.57
CA PRO A 9 0.63 9.62 1.58
C PRO A 9 1.41 10.75 2.27
N VAL A 10 2.32 11.36 1.51
CA VAL A 10 3.08 12.51 2.02
C VAL A 10 2.14 13.65 2.36
N GLU A 11 1.14 13.87 1.50
CA GLU A 11 0.09 14.85 1.72
C GLU A 11 -1.25 14.16 1.70
N GLY A 12 -2.08 14.46 2.68
CA GLY A 12 -3.42 13.90 2.75
C GLY A 12 -3.57 12.91 3.88
N GLU A 13 -4.76 12.36 3.98
CA GLU A 13 -5.11 11.43 5.05
C GLU A 13 -4.74 9.99 4.70
N SER A 14 -4.44 9.21 5.72
CA SER A 14 -4.17 7.80 5.52
C SER A 14 -5.44 7.06 5.10
N LYS A 15 -5.24 6.01 4.31
CA LYS A 15 -6.33 5.15 3.87
C LYS A 15 -6.01 3.71 4.23
N THR A 16 -7.04 2.95 4.55
CA THR A 16 -6.90 1.53 4.80
C THR A 16 -7.33 0.77 3.56
N LEU A 17 -6.45 -0.06 3.04
CA LEU A 17 -6.71 -0.88 1.87
C LEU A 17 -6.62 -2.36 2.24
N TYR A 18 -7.35 -3.17 1.51
CA TYR A 18 -7.38 -4.61 1.72
C TYR A 18 -6.96 -5.32 0.45
N ALA A 19 -6.14 -6.32 0.58
CA ALA A 19 -5.72 -7.12 -0.57
C ALA A 19 -5.36 -8.54 -0.12
N MET A 20 -5.47 -9.47 -1.03
CA MET A 20 -5.18 -10.87 -0.72
C MET A 20 -3.68 -11.15 -0.73
N SER A 21 -2.90 -10.28 -1.35
CA SER A 21 -1.44 -10.41 -1.35
C SER A 21 -0.82 -9.04 -1.50
N TYR A 22 0.45 -8.93 -1.13
CA TYR A 22 1.20 -7.70 -1.28
C TYR A 22 1.27 -7.26 -2.74
N LYS A 23 1.44 -8.23 -3.63
CA LYS A 23 1.51 -7.96 -5.07
C LYS A 23 0.21 -7.34 -5.59
N LYS A 24 -0.93 -7.87 -5.14
CA LYS A 24 -2.24 -7.31 -5.52
C LYS A 24 -2.45 -5.94 -4.91
N PHE A 25 -1.96 -5.75 -3.67
CA PHE A 25 -2.01 -4.45 -3.02
C PHE A 25 -1.27 -3.39 -3.84
N LEU A 26 -0.06 -3.72 -4.33
CA LEU A 26 0.73 -2.79 -5.13
C LEU A 26 0.01 -2.38 -6.41
N ARG A 27 -0.79 -3.27 -6.98
CA ARG A 27 -1.56 -2.97 -8.19
C ARG A 27 -2.71 -1.98 -7.93
N THR A 28 -3.22 -1.94 -6.71
CA THR A 28 -4.30 -1.00 -6.38
C THR A 28 -3.78 0.40 -6.08
N LEU A 29 -2.51 0.55 -5.73
CA LEU A 29 -1.96 1.86 -5.39
C LEU A 29 -2.16 2.91 -6.48
N PRO A 30 -1.87 2.63 -7.78
CA PRO A 30 -2.06 3.65 -8.82
C PRO A 30 -3.51 4.06 -9.04
N THR A 31 -4.47 3.25 -8.61
CA THR A 31 -5.88 3.60 -8.72
C THR A 31 -6.36 4.47 -7.58
N GLU A 32 -5.69 4.39 -6.42
CA GLU A 32 -6.08 5.15 -5.24
C GLU A 32 -5.24 6.42 -5.05
N PHE A 33 -4.03 6.43 -5.58
CA PHE A 33 -3.09 7.53 -5.42
C PHE A 33 -2.48 7.90 -6.77
N LYS A 34 -1.82 9.04 -6.82
CA LYS A 34 -1.17 9.50 -8.05
C LYS A 34 0.15 8.79 -8.29
N GLU A 35 0.47 8.57 -9.56
CA GLU A 35 1.75 8.02 -9.94
C GLU A 35 2.89 8.95 -9.51
N GLY A 36 4.00 8.34 -9.12
CA GLY A 36 5.18 9.08 -8.72
C GLY A 36 5.20 9.51 -7.27
N GLU A 37 4.09 9.34 -6.56
CA GLU A 37 4.07 9.64 -5.13
C GLU A 37 4.73 8.53 -4.34
N THR A 38 5.37 8.92 -3.23
CA THR A 38 5.87 7.95 -2.26
C THR A 38 4.91 7.91 -1.10
N VAL A 39 4.48 6.70 -0.73
CA VAL A 39 3.56 6.50 0.37
C VAL A 39 4.20 5.60 1.41
N GLN A 40 3.79 5.80 2.66
CA GLN A 40 4.22 4.95 3.77
C GLN A 40 3.16 3.86 3.95
N VAL A 41 3.59 2.62 3.85
CA VAL A 41 2.69 1.47 3.99
C VAL A 41 2.99 0.74 5.28
N SER A 42 2.00 0.60 6.12
CA SER A 42 2.10 -0.17 7.37
C SER A 42 1.19 -1.38 7.26
N TYR A 43 1.72 -2.55 7.60
CA TYR A 43 0.94 -3.78 7.56
C TYR A 43 1.52 -4.81 8.50
N LYS A 44 0.74 -5.86 8.76
CA LYS A 44 1.18 -6.98 9.58
C LYS A 44 1.44 -8.19 8.71
N ASN A 45 2.54 -8.89 8.98
CA ASN A 45 2.83 -10.13 8.28
C ASN A 45 2.11 -11.30 8.94
N LYS A 46 2.35 -12.52 8.43
CA LYS A 46 1.71 -13.73 8.97
C LYS A 46 2.07 -14.00 10.43
N LYS A 47 3.21 -13.50 10.87
CA LYS A 47 3.66 -13.66 12.27
C LYS A 47 3.15 -12.55 13.17
N ASN A 48 2.24 -11.71 12.66
CA ASN A 48 1.64 -10.61 13.39
C ASN A 48 2.65 -9.52 13.78
N HIS A 49 3.72 -9.40 13.01
CA HIS A 49 4.70 -8.32 13.20
C HIS A 49 4.32 -7.12 12.35
N ASP A 50 4.41 -5.94 12.94
CA ASP A 50 4.16 -4.71 12.21
C ASP A 50 5.35 -4.39 11.32
N LEU A 51 5.06 -4.14 10.05
CA LEU A 51 6.09 -3.77 9.08
C LEU A 51 5.72 -2.43 8.47
N VAL A 52 6.73 -1.59 8.24
CA VAL A 52 6.55 -0.28 7.63
C VAL A 52 7.50 -0.18 6.45
N LYS A 53 6.98 0.19 5.30
CA LYS A 53 7.77 0.37 4.10
C LYS A 53 7.37 1.63 3.37
N PHE A 54 8.34 2.26 2.71
CA PHE A 54 8.06 3.36 1.80
C PHE A 54 8.00 2.80 0.39
N VAL A 55 6.91 3.08 -0.30
CA VAL A 55 6.67 2.55 -1.64
C VAL A 55 6.42 3.71 -2.59
N LYS A 56 7.15 3.73 -3.70
CA LYS A 56 6.91 4.70 -4.75
C LYS A 56 5.87 4.12 -5.71
N ILE A 57 4.82 4.88 -5.95
CA ILE A 57 3.75 4.44 -6.83
C ILE A 57 4.19 4.55 -8.28
N LYS A 58 4.25 3.41 -8.95
CA LYS A 58 4.64 3.35 -10.35
C LYS A 58 3.43 3.29 -11.25
N ALA A 59 3.61 3.74 -12.49
CA ALA A 59 2.57 3.60 -13.49
C ALA A 59 2.21 2.13 -13.63
N ARG A 60 0.92 1.88 -13.85
CA ARG A 60 0.44 0.53 -14.01
C ARG A 60 1.01 -0.06 -15.30
N ALA A 61 1.83 -1.07 -15.16
CA ALA A 61 2.39 -1.79 -16.29
C ALA A 61 1.54 -3.03 -16.54
N ASP A 62 0.85 -3.04 -17.63
CA ASP A 62 0.07 -4.21 -18.03
C ASP A 62 0.83 -5.00 -19.09
#